data_e33960714eda80f3070d205cc8e4ab28
#
_entry.id   e33960714eda80f3070d205cc8e4ab28
#
_cell.length_a   1.000
_cell.length_b   1.000
_cell.length_c   1.000
_cell.angle_alpha   90.00
_cell.angle_beta   90.00
_cell.angle_gamma   90.00
#
_symmetry.space_group_name_H-M   'P 1'
#
loop_
_entity.id
_entity.type
_entity.pdbx_description
1 polymer ?
#
loop_
_entity_poly.entity_id
_entity_poly.type
_entity_poly.pdbx_seq_one_letter_code
_entity_poly.pdbx_strand_id
1 'polypeptide(L)'
;GIPGEDPRFGDAVPDACALFRKGRSIGTFLGSVSDLLVLGECVPGGTTTSLCVLRGLGYDALVSSSYARNPVRMKEEVWSIVNRRIQEGLYRTPLDIVRCCGDPMIAIAAGIAATYSGSIILGGGTQMLSVAAVLKGMNLPIPGIATTCYVRDDSSANFAEMAGMIGTPVYYVDPGFGELGHSGLARYCIGEVKEGMGAGGAMFLAWLMGHSPDAIRKKILHTVHGYA
;
A
#
# COMPACT_ATOMS: atom_id res chain seq x y z
N GLY A 1 -3.30 -1.88 20.62
CA GLY A 1 -4.04 -0.80 19.97
C GLY A 1 -5.43 -0.66 20.54
N ILE A 2 -6.04 0.46 20.34
CA ILE A 2 -7.44 0.70 20.66
C ILE A 2 -8.25 0.20 19.46
N PRO A 3 -9.32 -0.59 19.62
CA PRO A 3 -10.19 -0.97 18.51
C PRO A 3 -10.73 0.27 17.77
N GLY A 4 -10.68 0.23 16.46
CA GLY A 4 -11.28 1.26 15.61
C GLY A 4 -12.74 0.98 15.32
N GLU A 5 -13.39 1.96 14.74
CA GLU A 5 -14.76 1.89 14.27
C GLU A 5 -14.83 1.95 12.76
N ASP A 6 -16.00 1.67 12.20
CA ASP A 6 -16.25 1.93 10.79
C ASP A 6 -16.08 3.43 10.51
N PRO A 7 -15.26 3.84 9.54
CA PRO A 7 -14.96 5.24 9.28
C PRO A 7 -16.19 6.09 8.91
N ARG A 8 -17.30 5.46 8.61
CA ARG A 8 -18.57 6.16 8.39
C ARG A 8 -19.19 6.71 9.68
N PHE A 9 -18.85 6.14 10.83
CA PHE A 9 -19.51 6.43 12.11
C PHE A 9 -18.57 6.88 13.22
N GLY A 10 -17.31 6.42 13.21
CA GLY A 10 -16.33 6.73 14.23
C GLY A 10 -14.90 6.81 13.70
N ASP A 11 -13.92 6.94 14.58
CA ASP A 11 -12.52 6.96 14.20
C ASP A 11 -12.03 5.55 13.87
N ALA A 12 -11.56 5.34 12.63
CA ALA A 12 -11.05 4.05 12.19
C ALA A 12 -9.74 3.65 12.93
N VAL A 13 -8.93 4.63 13.30
CA VAL A 13 -7.65 4.41 14.00
C VAL A 13 -7.50 5.41 15.15
N PRO A 14 -8.24 5.24 16.27
CA PRO A 14 -8.24 6.22 17.36
C PRO A 14 -6.85 6.55 17.92
N ASP A 15 -5.94 5.58 17.88
CA ASP A 15 -4.58 5.71 18.38
C ASP A 15 -3.51 5.94 17.27
N ALA A 16 -3.88 6.50 16.10
CA ALA A 16 -3.00 6.72 14.95
C ALA A 16 -1.67 7.39 15.33
N CYS A 17 -1.70 8.44 16.15
CA CYS A 17 -0.48 9.11 16.62
C CYS A 17 0.40 8.21 17.50
N ALA A 18 -0.19 7.36 18.32
CA ALA A 18 0.55 6.41 19.15
C ALA A 18 1.18 5.31 18.30
N LEU A 19 0.45 4.82 17.30
CA LEU A 19 0.94 3.83 16.33
C LEU A 19 2.09 4.40 15.48
N PHE A 20 1.97 5.63 15.01
CA PHE A 20 3.05 6.31 14.31
C PHE A 20 4.32 6.41 15.18
N ARG A 21 4.20 6.81 16.45
CA ARG A 21 5.35 6.84 17.38
C ARG A 21 5.97 5.46 17.60
N LYS A 22 5.16 4.40 17.72
CA LYS A 22 5.65 3.01 17.80
C LYS A 22 6.39 2.63 16.52
N GLY A 23 5.83 2.98 15.36
CA GLY A 23 6.48 2.80 14.06
C GLY A 23 7.85 3.46 14.03
N ARG A 24 7.99 4.70 14.54
CA ARG A 24 9.28 5.39 14.62
C ARG A 24 10.31 4.61 15.43
N SER A 25 9.94 4.08 16.59
CA SER A 25 10.84 3.26 17.41
C SER A 25 11.30 2.00 16.66
N ILE A 26 10.37 1.36 15.94
CA ILE A 26 10.68 0.20 15.09
C ILE A 26 11.63 0.60 13.95
N GLY A 27 11.36 1.70 13.26
CA GLY A 27 12.20 2.20 12.17
C GLY A 27 13.62 2.50 12.61
N THR A 28 13.79 3.15 13.76
CA THR A 28 15.11 3.41 14.36
C THR A 28 15.84 2.10 14.68
N PHE A 29 15.14 1.12 15.27
CA PHE A 29 15.75 -0.19 15.57
C PHE A 29 16.15 -0.93 14.28
N LEU A 30 15.26 -1.01 13.30
CA LEU A 30 15.57 -1.70 12.04
C LEU A 30 16.72 -1.02 11.29
N GLY A 31 16.80 0.32 11.31
CA GLY A 31 17.91 1.05 10.70
C GLY A 31 19.27 0.85 11.40
N SER A 32 19.28 0.37 12.65
CA SER A 32 20.52 0.01 13.33
C SER A 32 21.04 -1.39 12.97
N VAL A 33 20.24 -2.23 12.31
CA VAL A 33 20.57 -3.63 12.01
C VAL A 33 20.53 -3.99 10.52
N SER A 34 20.07 -3.08 9.67
CA SER A 34 20.03 -3.31 8.22
C SER A 34 20.11 -2.00 7.43
N ASP A 35 20.72 -2.05 6.25
CA ASP A 35 20.87 -0.92 5.34
C ASP A 35 19.76 -0.84 4.28
N LEU A 36 19.01 -1.92 4.11
CA LEU A 36 17.89 -2.03 3.17
C LEU A 36 16.67 -2.67 3.84
N LEU A 37 15.53 -2.03 3.70
CA LEU A 37 14.24 -2.53 4.16
C LEU A 37 13.24 -2.53 2.99
N VAL A 38 12.63 -3.68 2.71
CA VAL A 38 11.40 -3.74 1.92
C VAL A 38 10.24 -3.99 2.87
N LEU A 39 9.39 -2.98 3.01
CA LEU A 39 8.23 -3.01 3.90
C LEU A 39 6.98 -3.34 3.10
N GLY A 40 6.48 -4.56 3.25
CA GLY A 40 5.25 -5.03 2.60
C GLY A 40 4.02 -4.93 3.50
N GLU A 41 2.84 -4.90 2.89
CA GLU A 41 1.54 -4.91 3.57
C GLU A 41 0.62 -6.00 3.00
N CYS A 42 -0.27 -6.52 3.85
CA CYS A 42 -1.33 -7.44 3.45
C CYS A 42 -2.57 -7.17 4.30
N VAL A 43 -3.32 -6.12 3.94
CA VAL A 43 -4.49 -5.65 4.68
C VAL A 43 -5.76 -5.90 3.87
N PRO A 44 -6.62 -6.86 4.27
CA PRO A 44 -7.91 -7.08 3.62
C PRO A 44 -8.79 -5.82 3.68
N GLY A 45 -9.35 -5.44 2.52
CA GLY A 45 -10.23 -4.27 2.43
C GLY A 45 -9.53 -2.90 2.44
N GLY A 46 -8.20 -2.87 2.60
CA GLY A 46 -7.40 -1.66 2.72
C GLY A 46 -7.47 -0.67 1.55
N THR A 47 -7.96 -1.08 0.39
CA THR A 47 -8.13 -0.14 -0.75
C THR A 47 -9.22 0.90 -0.49
N THR A 48 -10.24 0.60 0.30
CA THR A 48 -11.27 1.59 0.67
C THR A 48 -10.74 2.61 1.68
N THR A 49 -10.01 2.15 2.71
CA THR A 49 -9.36 3.06 3.67
C THR A 49 -8.31 3.92 2.98
N SER A 50 -7.55 3.36 2.04
CA SER A 50 -6.59 4.10 1.23
C SER A 50 -7.22 5.18 0.35
N LEU A 51 -8.37 4.88 -0.28
CA LEU A 51 -9.13 5.89 -1.02
C LEU A 51 -9.48 7.07 -0.12
N CYS A 52 -10.04 6.77 1.06
CA CYS A 52 -10.46 7.80 2.02
C CYS A 52 -9.27 8.63 2.51
N VAL A 53 -8.13 7.99 2.80
CA VAL A 53 -6.91 8.70 3.22
C VAL A 53 -6.37 9.59 2.10
N LEU A 54 -6.21 9.06 0.88
CA LEU A 54 -5.69 9.82 -0.25
C LEU A 54 -6.58 11.04 -0.55
N ARG A 55 -7.90 10.84 -0.63
CA ARG A 55 -8.84 11.93 -0.89
C ARG A 55 -8.95 12.90 0.29
N GLY A 56 -8.87 12.41 1.52
CA GLY A 56 -8.82 13.25 2.73
C GLY A 56 -7.57 14.13 2.79
N LEU A 57 -6.48 13.70 2.15
CA LEU A 57 -5.26 14.49 1.95
C LEU A 57 -5.30 15.39 0.71
N GLY A 58 -6.42 15.41 -0.04
CA GLY A 58 -6.61 16.32 -1.16
C GLY A 58 -6.22 15.76 -2.54
N TYR A 59 -5.97 14.45 -2.66
CA TYR A 59 -5.69 13.82 -3.96
C TYR A 59 -6.98 13.34 -4.63
N ASP A 60 -7.11 13.51 -5.95
CA ASP A 60 -8.22 12.93 -6.73
C ASP A 60 -7.93 11.47 -7.08
N ALA A 61 -7.92 10.63 -6.05
CA ALA A 61 -7.50 9.24 -6.16
C ALA A 61 -8.63 8.33 -6.66
N LEU A 62 -8.29 7.47 -7.61
CA LEU A 62 -9.03 6.28 -8.01
C LEU A 62 -8.17 5.07 -7.64
N VAL A 63 -8.73 4.17 -6.83
CA VAL A 63 -7.98 3.05 -6.27
C VAL A 63 -8.39 1.72 -6.87
N SER A 64 -7.41 0.84 -7.04
CA SER A 64 -7.63 -0.54 -7.49
C SER A 64 -8.41 -1.36 -6.45
N SER A 65 -8.69 -2.60 -6.78
CA SER A 65 -9.31 -3.56 -5.87
C SER A 65 -8.69 -4.95 -6.12
N SER A 66 -8.60 -5.76 -5.06
CA SER A 66 -8.31 -7.19 -5.17
C SER A 66 -9.48 -8.02 -5.71
N TYR A 67 -10.66 -7.44 -5.87
CA TYR A 67 -11.78 -8.09 -6.52
C TYR A 67 -11.67 -8.01 -8.04
N ALA A 68 -12.16 -9.02 -8.75
CA ALA A 68 -12.23 -9.05 -10.21
C ALA A 68 -12.95 -7.82 -10.79
N ARG A 69 -14.02 -7.38 -10.11
CA ARG A 69 -14.69 -6.11 -10.40
C ARG A 69 -14.48 -5.14 -9.25
N ASN A 70 -13.88 -3.99 -9.54
CA ASN A 70 -13.67 -2.96 -8.54
C ASN A 70 -15.02 -2.43 -8.04
N PRO A 71 -15.32 -2.51 -6.73
CA PRO A 71 -16.59 -2.05 -6.15
C PRO A 71 -16.59 -0.51 -5.99
N VAL A 72 -16.40 0.20 -7.11
CA VAL A 72 -16.26 1.67 -7.15
C VAL A 72 -17.44 2.35 -6.43
N ARG A 73 -18.68 1.93 -6.72
CA ARG A 73 -19.88 2.53 -6.10
C ARG A 73 -19.85 2.43 -4.57
N MET A 74 -19.51 1.27 -4.02
CA MET A 74 -19.43 1.11 -2.55
C MET A 74 -18.35 2.01 -1.96
N LYS A 75 -17.22 2.14 -2.65
CA LYS A 75 -16.13 3.02 -2.22
C LYS A 75 -16.55 4.49 -2.22
N GLU A 76 -17.29 4.93 -3.24
CA GLU A 76 -17.83 6.29 -3.31
C GLU A 76 -18.89 6.56 -2.22
N GLU A 77 -19.74 5.59 -1.91
CA GLU A 77 -20.71 5.68 -0.82
C GLU A 77 -19.99 5.87 0.53
N VAL A 78 -18.95 5.09 0.80
CA VAL A 78 -18.13 5.24 2.02
C VAL A 78 -17.45 6.61 2.03
N TRP A 79 -16.80 6.99 0.93
CA TRP A 79 -16.12 8.28 0.82
C TRP A 79 -17.06 9.47 1.06
N SER A 80 -18.25 9.45 0.51
CA SER A 80 -19.20 10.56 0.67
C SER A 80 -19.54 10.86 2.14
N ILE A 81 -19.65 9.80 2.96
CA ILE A 81 -19.91 9.94 4.40
C ILE A 81 -18.65 10.39 5.14
N VAL A 82 -17.51 9.76 4.85
CA VAL A 82 -16.21 10.09 5.45
C VAL A 82 -15.82 11.54 5.13
N ASN A 83 -15.99 11.99 3.89
CA ASN A 83 -15.69 13.36 3.49
C ASN A 83 -16.49 14.38 4.34
N ARG A 84 -17.79 14.13 4.56
CA ARG A 84 -18.61 15.00 5.42
C ARG A 84 -18.03 15.06 6.84
N ARG A 85 -17.68 13.91 7.42
CA ARG A 85 -17.06 13.85 8.75
C ARG A 85 -15.74 14.63 8.80
N ILE A 86 -14.92 14.56 7.74
CA ILE A 86 -13.67 15.33 7.66
C ILE A 86 -13.96 16.82 7.62
N GLN A 87 -14.94 17.28 6.85
CA GLN A 87 -15.29 18.69 6.73
C GLN A 87 -15.89 19.27 8.01
N GLU A 88 -16.70 18.50 8.72
CA GLU A 88 -17.36 18.89 9.96
C GLU A 88 -16.47 18.71 11.20
N GLY A 89 -15.47 17.84 11.13
CA GLY A 89 -14.62 17.47 12.25
C GLY A 89 -13.34 18.28 12.41
N LEU A 90 -12.52 17.89 13.41
CA LEU A 90 -11.23 18.49 13.73
C LEU A 90 -10.07 17.66 13.18
N TYR A 91 -10.14 17.26 11.90
CA TYR A 91 -9.11 16.48 11.22
C TYR A 91 -8.22 17.43 10.40
N ARG A 92 -7.09 17.86 10.97
CA ARG A 92 -6.22 18.92 10.41
C ARG A 92 -4.88 18.43 9.91
N THR A 93 -4.38 17.35 10.47
CA THR A 93 -3.06 16.79 10.13
C THR A 93 -3.20 15.50 9.34
N PRO A 94 -2.16 15.05 8.60
CA PRO A 94 -2.20 13.76 7.92
C PRO A 94 -2.51 12.59 8.86
N LEU A 95 -2.03 12.61 10.10
CA LEU A 95 -2.36 11.58 11.08
C LEU A 95 -3.80 11.68 11.60
N ASP A 96 -4.39 12.87 11.61
CA ASP A 96 -5.84 13.01 11.90
C ASP A 96 -6.68 12.38 10.78
N ILE A 97 -6.28 12.53 9.52
CA ILE A 97 -6.94 11.85 8.39
C ILE A 97 -6.83 10.34 8.54
N VAL A 98 -5.63 9.82 8.87
CA VAL A 98 -5.45 8.39 9.18
C VAL A 98 -6.33 7.97 10.36
N ARG A 99 -6.42 8.78 11.41
CA ARG A 99 -7.30 8.52 12.56
C ARG A 99 -8.76 8.41 12.13
N CYS A 100 -9.23 9.34 11.33
CA CYS A 100 -10.62 9.38 10.84
C CYS A 100 -10.99 8.15 10.01
N CYS A 101 -10.18 7.81 9.01
CA CYS A 101 -10.59 6.88 7.95
C CYS A 101 -9.49 5.95 7.43
N GLY A 102 -8.35 5.90 8.09
CA GLY A 102 -7.22 5.11 7.64
C GLY A 102 -7.25 3.67 8.16
N ASP A 103 -6.05 3.16 8.32
CA ASP A 103 -5.73 1.80 8.72
C ASP A 103 -4.52 1.86 9.67
N PRO A 104 -4.46 1.03 10.72
CA PRO A 104 -3.31 0.96 11.64
C PRO A 104 -1.98 0.75 10.91
N MET A 105 -1.98 -0.01 9.81
CA MET A 105 -0.80 -0.26 8.98
C MET A 105 -0.23 1.05 8.44
N ILE A 106 -1.07 1.97 7.93
CA ILE A 106 -0.62 3.25 7.36
C ILE A 106 0.14 4.06 8.40
N ALA A 107 -0.39 4.15 9.63
CA ALA A 107 0.26 4.90 10.70
C ALA A 107 1.62 4.29 11.11
N ILE A 108 1.67 2.96 11.27
CA ILE A 108 2.91 2.25 11.66
C ILE A 108 3.94 2.32 10.53
N ALA A 109 3.55 2.04 9.28
CA ALA A 109 4.45 2.07 8.14
C ALA A 109 5.03 3.46 7.89
N ALA A 110 4.21 4.52 7.99
CA ALA A 110 4.69 5.89 7.93
C ALA A 110 5.69 6.20 9.07
N GLY A 111 5.42 5.71 10.28
CA GLY A 111 6.33 5.86 11.41
C GLY A 111 7.68 5.16 11.18
N ILE A 112 7.66 3.93 10.67
CA ILE A 112 8.88 3.17 10.32
C ILE A 112 9.69 3.96 9.28
N ALA A 113 9.04 4.35 8.17
CA ALA A 113 9.69 5.07 7.09
C ALA A 113 10.28 6.41 7.52
N ALA A 114 9.64 7.10 8.48
CA ALA A 114 10.08 8.40 8.99
C ALA A 114 11.43 8.38 9.74
N THR A 115 11.87 7.22 10.22
CA THR A 115 13.08 7.13 11.07
C THR A 115 14.05 6.03 10.66
N TYR A 116 13.70 5.24 9.65
CA TYR A 116 14.63 4.26 9.11
C TYR A 116 15.80 4.98 8.42
N SER A 117 17.03 4.67 8.81
CA SER A 117 18.24 5.39 8.36
C SER A 117 18.82 4.86 7.05
N GLY A 118 18.45 3.65 6.63
CA GLY A 118 18.90 3.03 5.39
C GLY A 118 17.98 3.30 4.20
N SER A 119 18.12 2.52 3.14
CA SER A 119 17.22 2.55 1.98
C SER A 119 15.94 1.80 2.28
N ILE A 120 14.78 2.42 2.09
CA ILE A 120 13.47 1.81 2.32
C ILE A 120 12.63 1.80 1.03
N ILE A 121 12.02 0.67 0.75
CA ILE A 121 11.08 0.45 -0.35
C ILE A 121 9.75 -0.04 0.24
N LEU A 122 8.67 0.57 -0.16
CA LEU A 122 7.31 0.15 0.18
C LEU A 122 6.84 -0.89 -0.84
N GLY A 123 6.64 -2.14 -0.40
CA GLY A 123 6.14 -3.22 -1.26
C GLY A 123 4.62 -3.29 -1.22
N GLY A 124 3.95 -2.88 -2.29
CA GLY A 124 2.49 -2.86 -2.31
C GLY A 124 1.90 -1.99 -3.42
N GLY A 125 0.60 -1.79 -3.36
CA GLY A 125 -0.13 -0.96 -4.32
C GLY A 125 -0.65 0.34 -3.70
N THR A 126 -1.95 0.56 -3.86
CA THR A 126 -2.65 1.78 -3.41
C THR A 126 -2.47 2.06 -1.91
N GLN A 127 -2.38 1.02 -1.07
CA GLN A 127 -2.20 1.18 0.38
C GLN A 127 -0.84 1.82 0.68
N MET A 128 0.20 1.46 -0.05
CA MET A 128 1.53 2.07 0.08
C MET A 128 1.59 3.49 -0.48
N LEU A 129 0.76 3.83 -1.48
CA LEU A 129 0.58 5.24 -1.89
C LEU A 129 0.04 6.10 -0.73
N SER A 130 -0.87 5.56 0.08
CA SER A 130 -1.40 6.28 1.25
C SER A 130 -0.32 6.55 2.28
N VAL A 131 0.61 5.60 2.50
CA VAL A 131 1.77 5.79 3.36
C VAL A 131 2.66 6.92 2.83
N ALA A 132 2.98 6.90 1.53
CA ALA A 132 3.78 7.93 0.88
C ALA A 132 3.10 9.31 0.94
N ALA A 133 1.78 9.39 0.73
CA ALA A 133 1.00 10.61 0.83
C ALA A 133 1.00 11.20 2.26
N VAL A 134 0.87 10.35 3.28
CA VAL A 134 0.96 10.77 4.69
C VAL A 134 2.35 11.34 4.97
N LEU A 135 3.41 10.68 4.55
CA LEU A 135 4.79 11.18 4.71
C LEU A 135 4.99 12.53 4.02
N LYS A 136 4.50 12.68 2.78
CA LYS A 136 4.53 13.96 2.06
C LYS A 136 3.81 15.06 2.82
N GLY A 137 2.60 14.79 3.29
CA GLY A 137 1.80 15.75 4.06
C GLY A 137 2.46 16.16 5.39
N MET A 138 3.35 15.32 5.91
CA MET A 138 4.15 15.59 7.11
C MET A 138 5.52 16.22 6.78
N ASN A 139 5.84 16.50 5.52
CA ASN A 139 7.14 16.97 5.04
C ASN A 139 8.31 16.04 5.43
N LEU A 140 8.06 14.73 5.37
CA LEU A 140 9.05 13.68 5.64
C LEU A 140 9.56 13.06 4.33
N PRO A 141 10.74 12.41 4.33
CA PRO A 141 11.26 11.69 3.15
C PRO A 141 10.26 10.66 2.64
N ILE A 142 10.12 10.59 1.32
CA ILE A 142 9.16 9.70 0.65
C ILE A 142 9.91 8.51 0.07
N PRO A 143 9.66 7.27 0.54
CA PRO A 143 10.26 6.06 -0.02
C PRO A 143 9.78 5.77 -1.45
N GLY A 144 10.56 4.96 -2.18
CA GLY A 144 10.06 4.34 -3.41
C GLY A 144 9.04 3.24 -3.14
N ILE A 145 8.19 2.97 -4.13
CA ILE A 145 7.20 1.88 -4.08
C ILE A 145 7.60 0.81 -5.10
N ALA A 146 7.64 -0.45 -4.68
CA ALA A 146 7.75 -1.61 -5.58
C ALA A 146 6.36 -2.27 -5.69
N THR A 147 5.86 -2.38 -6.92
CA THR A 147 4.54 -2.94 -7.24
C THR A 147 4.58 -3.72 -8.54
N THR A 148 3.45 -4.25 -8.98
CA THR A 148 3.37 -5.03 -10.22
C THR A 148 2.92 -4.21 -11.41
N CYS A 149 3.24 -4.70 -12.63
CA CYS A 149 2.64 -4.20 -13.86
C CYS A 149 1.10 -4.30 -13.83
N TYR A 150 0.54 -5.30 -13.15
CA TYR A 150 -0.92 -5.46 -13.01
C TYR A 150 -1.59 -4.32 -12.23
N VAL A 151 -0.90 -3.74 -11.26
CA VAL A 151 -1.36 -2.53 -10.55
C VAL A 151 -1.23 -1.30 -11.43
N ARG A 152 -0.13 -1.20 -12.19
CA ARG A 152 0.08 -0.10 -13.16
C ARG A 152 -1.02 -0.06 -14.22
N ASP A 153 -1.37 -1.24 -14.76
CA ASP A 153 -2.23 -1.38 -15.94
C ASP A 153 -3.73 -1.47 -15.56
N ASP A 154 -4.07 -1.32 -14.28
CA ASP A 154 -5.47 -1.29 -13.83
C ASP A 154 -6.14 0.01 -14.24
N SER A 155 -6.94 -0.05 -15.31
CA SER A 155 -7.68 1.10 -15.85
C SER A 155 -8.76 1.66 -14.92
N SER A 156 -9.09 0.97 -13.82
CA SER A 156 -10.04 1.44 -12.81
C SER A 156 -9.37 2.29 -11.71
N ALA A 157 -8.05 2.51 -11.81
CA ALA A 157 -7.25 3.27 -10.84
C ALA A 157 -6.29 4.23 -11.56
N ASN A 158 -5.89 5.28 -10.87
CA ASN A 158 -4.91 6.25 -11.38
C ASN A 158 -3.59 6.22 -10.60
N PHE A 159 -3.10 5.00 -10.30
CA PHE A 159 -1.93 4.77 -9.45
C PHE A 159 -0.69 5.58 -9.89
N ALA A 160 -0.35 5.53 -11.17
CA ALA A 160 0.86 6.20 -11.69
C ALA A 160 0.75 7.74 -11.60
N GLU A 161 -0.43 8.30 -11.87
CA GLU A 161 -0.71 9.73 -11.71
C GLU A 161 -0.55 10.15 -10.24
N MET A 162 -1.15 9.40 -9.33
CA MET A 162 -1.05 9.67 -7.89
C MET A 162 0.39 9.58 -7.40
N ALA A 163 1.14 8.57 -7.84
CA ALA A 163 2.56 8.44 -7.50
C ALA A 163 3.37 9.65 -7.97
N GLY A 164 3.12 10.16 -9.18
CA GLY A 164 3.72 11.37 -9.70
C GLY A 164 3.36 12.62 -8.88
N MET A 165 2.08 12.80 -8.53
CA MET A 165 1.61 13.91 -7.68
C MET A 165 2.22 13.85 -6.27
N ILE A 166 2.35 12.67 -5.69
CA ILE A 166 2.99 12.45 -4.39
C ILE A 166 4.50 12.67 -4.49
N GLY A 167 5.11 12.35 -5.63
CA GLY A 167 6.54 12.42 -5.85
C GLY A 167 7.28 11.18 -5.36
N THR A 168 6.61 10.01 -5.32
CA THR A 168 7.22 8.74 -4.96
C THR A 168 7.75 8.01 -6.19
N PRO A 169 9.04 7.59 -6.22
CA PRO A 169 9.56 6.72 -7.26
C PRO A 169 8.81 5.37 -7.27
N VAL A 170 8.53 4.84 -8.46
CA VAL A 170 7.84 3.54 -8.57
C VAL A 170 8.67 2.56 -9.40
N TYR A 171 8.83 1.36 -8.87
CA TYR A 171 9.48 0.22 -9.51
C TYR A 171 8.41 -0.82 -9.87
N TYR A 172 8.20 -1.02 -11.16
CA TYR A 172 7.23 -1.99 -11.65
C TYR A 172 7.90 -3.33 -11.93
N VAL A 173 7.42 -4.37 -11.26
CA VAL A 173 7.83 -5.75 -11.48
C VAL A 173 6.84 -6.41 -12.43
N ASP A 174 7.34 -7.08 -13.45
CA ASP A 174 6.56 -8.00 -14.28
C ASP A 174 6.81 -9.45 -13.83
N PRO A 175 5.87 -10.07 -13.13
CA PRO A 175 6.02 -11.44 -12.68
C PRO A 175 6.00 -12.47 -13.82
N GLY A 176 5.45 -12.12 -14.98
CA GLY A 176 5.31 -13.03 -16.13
C GLY A 176 4.38 -14.21 -15.85
N PHE A 177 3.40 -14.04 -14.98
CA PHE A 177 2.54 -15.14 -14.50
C PHE A 177 1.68 -15.79 -15.59
N GLY A 178 1.38 -15.06 -16.67
CA GLY A 178 0.66 -15.61 -17.84
C GLY A 178 1.45 -16.64 -18.62
N GLU A 179 2.77 -16.61 -18.53
CA GLU A 179 3.68 -17.49 -19.30
C GLU A 179 4.03 -18.79 -18.56
N LEU A 180 3.64 -18.90 -17.28
CA LEU A 180 4.05 -20.02 -16.43
C LEU A 180 3.19 -21.29 -16.56
N GLY A 181 2.13 -21.27 -17.36
CA GLY A 181 1.26 -22.43 -17.57
C GLY A 181 0.44 -22.85 -16.34
N HIS A 182 0.35 -22.03 -15.31
CA HIS A 182 -0.39 -22.30 -14.08
C HIS A 182 -1.67 -21.45 -14.03
N SER A 183 -2.85 -22.11 -14.02
CA SER A 183 -4.16 -21.44 -14.12
C SER A 183 -4.42 -20.40 -13.02
N GLY A 184 -4.00 -20.66 -11.79
CA GLY A 184 -4.13 -19.73 -10.66
C GLY A 184 -3.28 -18.48 -10.83
N LEU A 185 -2.03 -18.62 -11.32
CA LEU A 185 -1.15 -17.49 -11.57
C LEU A 185 -1.63 -16.66 -12.77
N ALA A 186 -2.17 -17.30 -13.81
CA ALA A 186 -2.71 -16.61 -14.98
C ALA A 186 -3.88 -15.66 -14.65
N ARG A 187 -4.55 -15.82 -13.50
CA ARG A 187 -5.63 -14.94 -13.03
C ARG A 187 -5.17 -13.50 -12.75
N TYR A 188 -3.89 -13.32 -12.46
CA TYR A 188 -3.30 -11.96 -12.36
C TYR A 188 -3.43 -11.20 -13.69
N CYS A 189 -3.23 -11.87 -14.83
CA CYS A 189 -3.25 -11.24 -16.16
C CYS A 189 -4.65 -10.76 -16.58
N ILE A 190 -5.70 -11.36 -16.04
CA ILE A 190 -7.10 -10.98 -16.33
C ILE A 190 -7.71 -10.11 -15.21
N GLY A 191 -6.90 -9.67 -14.28
CA GLY A 191 -7.31 -8.74 -13.21
C GLY A 191 -8.14 -9.36 -12.09
N GLU A 192 -8.24 -10.69 -12.01
CA GLU A 192 -8.92 -11.37 -10.89
C GLU A 192 -8.10 -11.32 -9.60
N VAL A 193 -6.79 -11.15 -9.69
CA VAL A 193 -5.89 -10.95 -8.56
C VAL A 193 -5.02 -9.74 -8.85
N LYS A 194 -5.00 -8.79 -7.93
CA LYS A 194 -4.16 -7.58 -8.01
C LYS A 194 -3.48 -7.44 -6.66
N GLU A 195 -2.23 -7.73 -6.64
CA GLU A 195 -1.42 -7.74 -5.43
C GLU A 195 -0.07 -7.10 -5.75
N GLY A 196 0.42 -6.24 -4.89
CA GLY A 196 1.67 -5.51 -5.09
C GLY A 196 2.77 -5.89 -4.11
N MET A 197 2.46 -6.60 -3.01
CA MET A 197 3.44 -6.89 -1.96
C MET A 197 4.34 -8.07 -2.34
N GLY A 198 3.77 -9.26 -2.58
CA GLY A 198 4.53 -10.45 -2.90
C GLY A 198 5.12 -10.40 -4.30
N ALA A 199 4.26 -10.29 -5.32
CA ALA A 199 4.68 -10.22 -6.73
C ALA A 199 5.42 -8.91 -7.07
N GLY A 200 5.15 -7.81 -6.36
CA GLY A 200 5.88 -6.56 -6.49
C GLY A 200 7.06 -6.49 -5.53
N GLY A 201 6.80 -6.25 -4.23
CA GLY A 201 7.83 -5.98 -3.24
C GLY A 201 8.81 -7.13 -3.00
N ALA A 202 8.31 -8.36 -2.76
CA ALA A 202 9.17 -9.51 -2.49
C ALA A 202 9.98 -9.96 -3.73
N MET A 203 9.39 -9.92 -4.93
CA MET A 203 10.14 -10.20 -6.16
C MET A 203 11.19 -9.13 -6.44
N PHE A 204 10.87 -7.85 -6.19
CA PHE A 204 11.84 -6.77 -6.29
C PHE A 204 13.04 -6.98 -5.34
N LEU A 205 12.76 -7.35 -4.08
CA LEU A 205 13.81 -7.69 -3.13
C LEU A 205 14.67 -8.87 -3.61
N ALA A 206 14.04 -9.95 -4.09
CA ALA A 206 14.77 -11.10 -4.60
C ALA A 206 15.69 -10.73 -5.79
N TRP A 207 15.24 -9.84 -6.66
CA TRP A 207 16.05 -9.29 -7.74
C TRP A 207 17.23 -8.47 -7.22
N LEU A 208 17.02 -7.60 -6.24
CA LEU A 208 18.10 -6.84 -5.57
C LEU A 208 19.14 -7.76 -4.91
N MET A 209 18.72 -8.94 -4.44
CA MET A 209 19.60 -9.98 -3.89
C MET A 209 20.37 -10.75 -4.98
N GLY A 210 20.20 -10.42 -6.27
CA GLY A 210 20.92 -11.01 -7.39
C GLY A 210 20.22 -12.21 -8.04
N HIS A 211 18.98 -12.53 -7.67
CA HIS A 211 18.24 -13.60 -8.33
C HIS A 211 17.69 -13.12 -9.67
N SER A 212 17.88 -13.91 -10.74
CA SER A 212 17.33 -13.60 -12.05
C SER A 212 15.79 -13.75 -12.05
N PRO A 213 15.05 -13.00 -12.92
CA PRO A 213 13.61 -13.17 -13.06
C PRO A 213 13.19 -14.62 -13.30
N ASP A 214 13.93 -15.36 -14.13
CA ASP A 214 13.65 -16.77 -14.42
C ASP A 214 13.82 -17.68 -13.21
N ALA A 215 14.87 -17.45 -12.39
CA ALA A 215 15.07 -18.20 -11.15
C ALA A 215 13.92 -17.94 -10.16
N ILE A 216 13.45 -16.70 -10.04
CA ILE A 216 12.32 -16.31 -9.20
C ILE A 216 11.04 -16.99 -9.69
N ARG A 217 10.72 -16.88 -10.99
CA ARG A 217 9.55 -17.51 -11.62
C ARG A 217 9.54 -19.02 -11.43
N LYS A 218 10.67 -19.69 -11.68
CA LYS A 218 10.84 -21.14 -11.47
C LYS A 218 10.57 -21.53 -10.01
N LYS A 219 11.07 -20.74 -9.05
CA LYS A 219 10.84 -21.01 -7.64
C LYS A 219 9.38 -20.83 -7.24
N ILE A 220 8.70 -19.80 -7.74
CA ILE A 220 7.26 -19.57 -7.52
C ILE A 220 6.47 -20.74 -8.06
N LEU A 221 6.73 -21.14 -9.32
CA LEU A 221 6.02 -22.26 -9.95
C LEU A 221 6.21 -23.58 -9.17
N HIS A 222 7.43 -23.87 -8.73
CA HIS A 222 7.71 -25.01 -7.87
C HIS A 222 6.92 -24.97 -6.55
N THR A 223 6.82 -23.79 -5.96
CA THR A 223 6.10 -23.62 -4.69
C THR A 223 4.60 -23.81 -4.85
N VAL A 224 3.98 -23.23 -5.88
CA VAL A 224 2.52 -23.34 -6.08
C VAL A 224 2.09 -24.75 -6.48
N HIS A 225 2.95 -25.52 -7.19
CA HIS A 225 2.69 -26.93 -7.46
C HIS A 225 2.71 -27.81 -6.20
N GLY A 226 3.36 -27.39 -5.14
CA GLY A 226 3.35 -28.09 -3.85
C GLY A 226 2.07 -27.90 -3.03
N TYR A 227 1.18 -26.99 -3.45
CA TYR A 227 -0.12 -26.71 -2.82
C TYR A 227 -1.31 -27.28 -3.63
N ALA A 228 -1.06 -27.94 -4.75
CA ALA A 228 -2.08 -28.52 -5.64
C ALA A 228 -2.47 -29.94 -5.25
#